data_2eae35bc58d9da31a617b79a3ddd3662
#
_entry.id   2eae35bc58d9da31a617b79a3ddd3662
#
_cell.length_a   1.000
_cell.length_b   1.000
_cell.length_c   1.000
_cell.angle_alpha   90.00
_cell.angle_beta   90.00
_cell.angle_gamma   90.00
#
_symmetry.space_group_name_H-M   'P 1'
#
loop_
_entity.id
_entity.type
_entity.pdbx_description
1 polymer ?
#
loop_
_entity_poly.entity_id
_entity_poly.type
_entity_poly.pdbx_seq_one_letter_code
_entity_poly.pdbx_strand_id
1 'polypeptide(L)'
;MTGAQPYVFTSARPQPGSKPKKPDAFTIDIHCHVHIPEAAEIAEPHFTPEMEPAILFANEFTREVNMQQNVDRMPHLTTVDHRLIDMDSMGIDLQTIIPPPFQAYYWLPPEICMQASEIVNNGLAEIVDNMPDRFVAFGTIPLNDADMAVAELERGVTKLG
;
A
#
# COMPACT_ATOMS: atom_id res chain seq x y z
N MET A 1 -25.55 7.48 -25.26
CA MET A 1 -24.62 7.68 -24.13
C MET A 1 -25.01 6.68 -23.06
N THR A 2 -24.41 5.52 -23.08
CA THR A 2 -24.58 4.52 -22.02
C THR A 2 -23.64 4.93 -20.89
N GLY A 3 -24.20 5.51 -19.83
CA GLY A 3 -23.44 5.84 -18.64
C GLY A 3 -22.68 4.61 -18.15
N ALA A 4 -21.37 4.70 -18.04
CA ALA A 4 -20.59 3.67 -17.40
C ALA A 4 -21.14 3.44 -15.99
N GLN A 5 -21.47 2.21 -15.66
CA GLN A 5 -21.87 1.85 -14.30
C GLN A 5 -20.66 2.14 -13.40
N PRO A 6 -20.86 2.82 -12.26
CA PRO A 6 -19.75 3.07 -11.35
C PRO A 6 -19.13 1.72 -10.96
N TYR A 7 -17.79 1.66 -11.01
CA TYR A 7 -17.05 0.48 -10.55
C TYR A 7 -17.37 0.22 -9.07
N VAL A 8 -17.98 -0.93 -8.80
CA VAL A 8 -18.27 -1.35 -7.43
C VAL A 8 -17.22 -2.38 -7.03
N PHE A 9 -16.42 -2.06 -6.01
CA PHE A 9 -15.55 -3.03 -5.37
C PHE A 9 -16.40 -4.17 -4.79
N THR A 10 -16.48 -5.28 -5.50
CA THR A 10 -17.26 -6.44 -5.05
C THR A 10 -16.45 -7.43 -4.22
N SER A 11 -15.12 -7.31 -4.22
CA SER A 11 -14.23 -8.30 -3.60
C SER A 11 -14.03 -8.14 -2.10
N ALA A 12 -14.27 -6.96 -1.53
CA ALA A 12 -13.99 -6.70 -0.12
C ALA A 12 -15.23 -6.34 0.72
N ARG A 13 -16.42 -6.21 0.12
CA ARG A 13 -17.63 -5.93 0.88
C ARG A 13 -18.42 -7.22 1.14
N PRO A 14 -18.69 -7.56 2.42
CA PRO A 14 -19.63 -8.60 2.74
C PRO A 14 -20.96 -8.30 2.04
N GLN A 15 -21.55 -9.30 1.38
CA GLN A 15 -22.89 -9.17 0.82
C GLN A 15 -23.84 -8.73 1.95
N PRO A 16 -24.75 -7.76 1.72
CA PRO A 16 -25.71 -7.35 2.73
C PRO A 16 -26.44 -8.58 3.29
N GLY A 17 -26.31 -8.81 4.61
CA GLY A 17 -26.92 -9.95 5.30
C GLY A 17 -26.05 -11.21 5.44
N SER A 18 -24.87 -11.29 4.82
CA SER A 18 -23.90 -12.36 5.12
C SER A 18 -22.96 -11.90 6.21
N LYS A 19 -23.01 -12.53 7.38
CA LYS A 19 -21.90 -12.46 8.32
C LYS A 19 -20.83 -13.42 7.80
N PRO A 20 -19.61 -12.95 7.45
CA PRO A 20 -18.53 -13.87 7.14
C PRO A 20 -18.35 -14.80 8.34
N LYS A 21 -18.40 -16.11 8.10
CA LYS A 21 -18.10 -17.08 9.14
C LYS A 21 -16.60 -17.00 9.36
N LYS A 22 -16.17 -16.45 10.50
CA LYS A 22 -14.76 -16.48 10.88
C LYS A 22 -14.29 -17.94 10.85
N PRO A 23 -13.18 -18.26 10.17
CA PRO A 23 -12.58 -19.58 10.28
C PRO A 23 -12.30 -19.92 11.76
N ASP A 24 -12.43 -21.19 12.15
CA ASP A 24 -12.04 -21.65 13.50
C ASP A 24 -10.51 -21.73 13.67
N ALA A 25 -9.76 -21.05 12.80
CA ALA A 25 -8.30 -21.02 12.76
C ALA A 25 -7.79 -19.59 12.69
N PHE A 26 -6.58 -19.37 13.20
CA PHE A 26 -5.88 -18.09 13.06
C PHE A 26 -5.65 -17.79 11.57
N THR A 27 -6.15 -16.67 11.11
CA THR A 27 -6.19 -16.29 9.70
C THR A 27 -5.23 -15.14 9.43
N ILE A 28 -4.30 -15.36 8.50
CA ILE A 28 -3.32 -14.36 8.08
C ILE A 28 -3.59 -13.95 6.63
N ASP A 29 -3.74 -12.65 6.38
CA ASP A 29 -3.66 -12.07 5.05
C ASP A 29 -2.20 -11.69 4.75
N ILE A 30 -1.60 -12.38 3.80
CA ILE A 30 -0.16 -12.24 3.49
C ILE A 30 0.15 -11.19 2.41
N HIS A 31 -0.86 -10.53 1.83
CA HIS A 31 -0.65 -9.55 0.75
C HIS A 31 -1.65 -8.41 0.84
N CYS A 32 -1.23 -7.34 1.49
CA CYS A 32 -2.05 -6.15 1.65
C CYS A 32 -1.22 -4.88 1.58
N HIS A 33 -1.71 -3.87 0.86
CA HIS A 33 -0.98 -2.62 0.67
C HIS A 33 -1.37 -1.55 1.70
N VAL A 34 -0.36 -0.83 2.19
CA VAL A 34 -0.50 0.42 2.96
C VAL A 34 0.27 1.52 2.25
N HIS A 35 -0.40 2.62 2.01
CA HIS A 35 0.19 3.82 1.40
C HIS A 35 0.63 4.79 2.50
N ILE A 36 1.87 5.25 2.43
CA ILE A 36 2.45 6.24 3.33
C ILE A 36 2.47 7.59 2.61
N PRO A 37 1.56 8.53 2.96
CA PRO A 37 1.40 9.79 2.23
C PRO A 37 2.65 10.67 2.22
N GLU A 38 3.39 10.70 3.32
CA GLU A 38 4.57 11.54 3.50
C GLU A 38 5.68 11.18 2.48
N ALA A 39 5.78 9.93 2.08
CA ALA A 39 6.71 9.51 1.03
C ALA A 39 6.25 9.99 -0.36
N ALA A 40 4.95 10.08 -0.59
CA ALA A 40 4.41 10.62 -1.84
C ALA A 40 4.68 12.12 -1.97
N GLU A 41 4.63 12.87 -0.87
CA GLU A 41 4.90 14.32 -0.87
C GLU A 41 6.30 14.67 -1.38
N ILE A 42 7.33 13.87 -1.01
CA ILE A 42 8.70 14.12 -1.49
C ILE A 42 8.94 13.59 -2.91
N ALA A 43 8.14 12.64 -3.37
CA ALA A 43 8.24 12.09 -4.71
C ALA A 43 7.50 12.94 -5.77
N GLU A 44 6.41 13.62 -5.38
CA GLU A 44 5.54 14.38 -6.28
C GLU A 44 6.28 15.40 -7.15
N PRO A 45 7.23 16.21 -6.64
CA PRO A 45 7.95 17.20 -7.46
C PRO A 45 8.78 16.59 -8.59
N HIS A 46 9.08 15.31 -8.52
CA HIS A 46 9.88 14.57 -9.49
C HIS A 46 9.04 13.71 -10.44
N PHE A 47 7.73 13.65 -10.21
CA PHE A 47 6.84 12.76 -10.96
C PHE A 47 6.51 13.32 -12.34
N THR A 48 6.58 12.47 -13.37
CA THR A 48 5.95 12.70 -14.67
C THR A 48 5.13 11.47 -15.08
N PRO A 49 4.03 11.64 -15.85
CA PRO A 49 3.16 10.54 -16.23
C PRO A 49 3.86 9.40 -16.99
N GLU A 50 4.98 9.70 -17.65
CA GLU A 50 5.79 8.72 -18.39
C GLU A 50 6.54 7.75 -17.47
N MET A 51 6.69 8.08 -16.19
CA MET A 51 7.35 7.24 -15.19
C MET A 51 6.43 6.16 -14.62
N GLU A 52 5.12 6.30 -14.82
CA GLU A 52 4.13 5.34 -14.31
C GLU A 52 3.59 4.47 -15.46
N PRO A 53 4.00 3.19 -15.54
CA PRO A 53 3.55 2.29 -16.61
C PRO A 53 2.03 2.14 -16.69
N ALA A 54 1.34 2.19 -15.56
CA ALA A 54 -0.11 2.12 -15.51
C ALA A 54 -0.80 3.34 -16.16
N ILE A 55 -0.08 4.48 -16.27
CA ILE A 55 -0.55 5.66 -16.98
C ILE A 55 -0.07 5.60 -18.44
N LEU A 56 1.20 5.30 -18.65
CA LEU A 56 1.84 5.34 -19.97
C LEU A 56 1.17 4.37 -20.96
N PHE A 57 0.89 3.13 -20.54
CA PHE A 57 0.33 2.09 -21.39
C PHE A 57 -1.20 1.98 -21.34
N ALA A 58 -1.86 2.76 -20.47
CA ALA A 58 -3.31 2.75 -20.36
C ALA A 58 -3.96 3.58 -21.48
N ASN A 59 -5.05 3.06 -22.06
CA ASN A 59 -5.93 3.86 -22.90
C ASN A 59 -6.79 4.82 -22.03
N GLU A 60 -7.51 5.74 -22.67
CA GLU A 60 -8.30 6.76 -21.98
C GLU A 60 -9.32 6.16 -21.00
N PHE A 61 -10.05 5.14 -21.40
CA PHE A 61 -11.02 4.45 -20.55
C PHE A 61 -10.35 3.82 -19.31
N THR A 62 -9.21 3.15 -19.51
CA THR A 62 -8.44 2.55 -18.40
C THR A 62 -7.94 3.61 -17.42
N ARG A 63 -7.48 4.76 -17.92
CA ARG A 63 -7.04 5.88 -17.06
C ARG A 63 -8.18 6.42 -16.22
N GLU A 64 -9.36 6.63 -16.80
CA GLU A 64 -10.54 7.09 -16.09
C GLU A 64 -10.94 6.11 -14.98
N VAL A 65 -11.00 4.81 -15.28
CA VAL A 65 -11.31 3.76 -14.30
C VAL A 65 -10.26 3.71 -13.19
N ASN A 66 -8.97 3.74 -13.53
CA ASN A 66 -7.89 3.73 -12.54
C ASN A 66 -7.94 4.95 -11.63
N MET A 67 -8.23 6.14 -12.17
CA MET A 67 -8.36 7.36 -11.39
C MET A 67 -9.48 7.24 -10.37
N GLN A 68 -10.66 6.76 -10.79
CA GLN A 68 -11.79 6.55 -9.87
C GLN A 68 -11.45 5.49 -8.81
N GLN A 69 -10.82 4.39 -9.20
CA GLN A 69 -10.39 3.36 -8.25
C GLN A 69 -9.40 3.88 -7.21
N ASN A 70 -8.47 4.75 -7.62
CA ASN A 70 -7.50 5.33 -6.68
C ASN A 70 -8.20 6.22 -5.64
N VAL A 71 -9.18 7.03 -6.06
CA VAL A 71 -9.99 7.83 -5.13
C VAL A 71 -10.74 6.93 -4.15
N ASP A 72 -11.39 5.88 -4.64
CA ASP A 72 -12.21 4.97 -3.82
C ASP A 72 -11.36 4.14 -2.84
N ARG A 73 -10.12 3.79 -3.22
CA ARG A 73 -9.20 2.95 -2.42
C ARG A 73 -8.39 3.73 -1.40
N MET A 74 -8.11 5.01 -1.67
CA MET A 74 -7.17 5.77 -0.84
C MET A 74 -7.50 5.71 0.67
N PRO A 75 -8.75 5.87 1.12
CA PRO A 75 -9.08 5.74 2.55
C PRO A 75 -8.72 4.38 3.14
N HIS A 76 -8.86 3.28 2.37
CA HIS A 76 -8.50 1.93 2.82
C HIS A 76 -6.99 1.67 2.79
N LEU A 77 -6.25 2.44 1.99
CA LEU A 77 -4.78 2.34 1.92
C LEU A 77 -4.09 3.17 3.00
N THR A 78 -4.71 4.27 3.45
CA THR A 78 -4.07 5.25 4.36
C THR A 78 -4.61 5.24 5.78
N THR A 79 -5.82 4.68 6.03
CA THR A 79 -6.47 4.77 7.33
C THR A 79 -6.49 3.40 8.04
N VAL A 80 -5.72 3.28 9.12
CA VAL A 80 -5.59 2.03 9.89
C VAL A 80 -6.93 1.60 10.50
N ASP A 81 -7.73 2.54 11.03
CA ASP A 81 -9.04 2.23 11.63
C ASP A 81 -10.00 1.58 10.62
N HIS A 82 -10.05 2.07 9.38
CA HIS A 82 -10.85 1.45 8.32
C HIS A 82 -10.38 0.02 8.03
N ARG A 83 -9.08 -0.18 8.01
CA ARG A 83 -8.46 -1.49 7.79
C ARG A 83 -8.82 -2.48 8.89
N LEU A 84 -8.77 -2.08 10.16
CA LEU A 84 -9.17 -2.93 11.28
C LEU A 84 -10.63 -3.36 11.19
N ILE A 85 -11.53 -2.44 10.83
CA ILE A 85 -12.95 -2.75 10.59
C ILE A 85 -13.11 -3.80 9.48
N ASP A 86 -12.38 -3.64 8.37
CA ASP A 86 -12.42 -4.58 7.25
C ASP A 86 -11.85 -5.95 7.66
N MET A 87 -10.70 -5.99 8.35
CA MET A 87 -10.11 -7.22 8.87
C MET A 87 -11.08 -7.97 9.80
N ASP A 88 -11.69 -7.27 10.74
CA ASP A 88 -12.65 -7.87 11.67
C ASP A 88 -13.88 -8.40 10.93
N SER A 89 -14.38 -7.67 9.93
CA SER A 89 -15.51 -8.09 9.12
C SER A 89 -15.22 -9.34 8.27
N MET A 90 -13.97 -9.52 7.84
CA MET A 90 -13.50 -10.66 7.05
C MET A 90 -12.99 -11.82 7.92
N GLY A 91 -12.81 -11.62 9.23
CA GLY A 91 -12.27 -12.60 10.15
C GLY A 91 -10.76 -12.80 10.01
N ILE A 92 -10.03 -11.74 9.62
CA ILE A 92 -8.56 -11.73 9.51
C ILE A 92 -7.98 -11.33 10.86
N ASP A 93 -7.15 -12.19 11.41
CA ASP A 93 -6.49 -11.96 12.71
C ASP A 93 -5.24 -11.09 12.55
N LEU A 94 -4.40 -11.39 11.55
CA LEU A 94 -3.14 -10.70 11.29
C LEU A 94 -3.01 -10.38 9.80
N GLN A 95 -2.47 -9.22 9.49
CA GLN A 95 -2.25 -8.78 8.12
C GLN A 95 -0.79 -8.41 7.90
N THR A 96 -0.22 -8.91 6.79
CA THR A 96 1.10 -8.48 6.33
C THR A 96 0.94 -7.25 5.45
N ILE A 97 1.37 -6.10 5.95
CA ILE A 97 1.30 -4.83 5.23
C ILE A 97 2.59 -4.58 4.45
N ILE A 98 2.45 -4.15 3.19
CA ILE A 98 3.54 -3.81 2.29
C ILE A 98 3.24 -2.49 1.58
N PRO A 99 4.24 -1.68 1.17
CA PRO A 99 3.95 -0.50 0.37
C PRO A 99 3.38 -0.91 -1.00
N PRO A 100 2.47 -0.11 -1.59
CA PRO A 100 2.01 -0.40 -2.94
C PRO A 100 3.16 -0.23 -3.95
N PRO A 101 3.14 -0.94 -5.10
CA PRO A 101 4.24 -0.92 -6.08
C PRO A 101 4.67 0.47 -6.54
N PHE A 102 3.75 1.43 -6.61
CA PHE A 102 4.05 2.79 -7.00
C PHE A 102 4.82 3.58 -5.91
N GLN A 103 4.91 3.08 -4.67
CA GLN A 103 5.76 3.62 -3.60
C GLN A 103 7.15 2.98 -3.53
N ALA A 104 7.53 2.14 -4.47
CA ALA A 104 8.93 1.68 -4.59
C ALA A 104 9.86 2.79 -5.12
N TYR A 105 9.31 3.74 -5.88
CA TYR A 105 10.00 4.97 -6.33
C TYR A 105 11.33 4.78 -7.06
N TYR A 106 11.55 3.64 -7.73
CA TYR A 106 12.81 3.33 -8.43
C TYR A 106 13.15 4.27 -9.60
N TRP A 107 12.19 5.10 -10.00
CA TRP A 107 12.34 6.15 -11.01
C TRP A 107 12.89 7.48 -10.44
N LEU A 108 12.94 7.64 -9.11
CA LEU A 108 13.52 8.81 -8.45
C LEU A 108 15.06 8.80 -8.53
N PRO A 109 15.72 9.97 -8.44
CA PRO A 109 17.15 10.01 -8.12
C PRO A 109 17.46 9.17 -6.87
N PRO A 110 18.61 8.45 -6.83
CA PRO A 110 18.90 7.51 -5.73
C PRO A 110 18.75 8.10 -4.33
N GLU A 111 19.22 9.32 -4.11
CA GLU A 111 19.14 10.00 -2.81
C GLU A 111 17.70 10.28 -2.38
N ILE A 112 16.83 10.65 -3.32
CA ILE A 112 15.41 10.89 -3.06
C ILE A 112 14.69 9.55 -2.86
N CYS A 113 15.04 8.53 -3.66
CA CYS A 113 14.51 7.18 -3.48
C CYS A 113 14.86 6.61 -2.09
N MET A 114 16.09 6.83 -1.62
CA MET A 114 16.52 6.46 -0.27
C MET A 114 15.66 7.14 0.80
N GLN A 115 15.50 8.46 0.72
CA GLN A 115 14.66 9.21 1.67
C GLN A 115 13.18 8.71 1.65
N ALA A 116 12.64 8.46 0.46
CA ALA A 116 11.28 7.92 0.33
C ALA A 116 11.17 6.52 0.95
N SER A 117 12.16 5.66 0.74
CA SER A 117 12.21 4.31 1.33
C SER A 117 12.27 4.37 2.86
N GLU A 118 13.09 5.26 3.42
CA GLU A 118 13.16 5.46 4.88
C GLU A 118 11.83 5.92 5.46
N ILE A 119 11.14 6.87 4.81
CA ILE A 119 9.83 7.36 5.25
C ILE A 119 8.79 6.22 5.20
N VAL A 120 8.75 5.47 4.10
CA VAL A 120 7.84 4.32 3.95
C VAL A 120 8.07 3.31 5.06
N ASN A 121 9.32 2.90 5.28
CA ASN A 121 9.66 1.88 6.27
C ASN A 121 9.36 2.35 7.71
N ASN A 122 9.65 3.61 8.02
CA ASN A 122 9.31 4.19 9.32
C ASN A 122 7.80 4.21 9.55
N GLY A 123 7.01 4.62 8.57
CA GLY A 123 5.55 4.64 8.67
C GLY A 123 4.95 3.23 8.83
N LEU A 124 5.48 2.22 8.13
CA LEU A 124 5.06 0.84 8.32
C LEU A 124 5.44 0.31 9.71
N ALA A 125 6.65 0.60 10.18
CA ALA A 125 7.11 0.20 11.53
C ALA A 125 6.23 0.85 12.60
N GLU A 126 5.88 2.13 12.49
CA GLU A 126 4.97 2.81 13.42
C GLU A 126 3.61 2.12 13.52
N ILE A 127 3.04 1.67 12.39
CA ILE A 127 1.77 0.92 12.39
C ILE A 127 1.92 -0.40 13.15
N VAL A 128 3.02 -1.13 12.89
CA VAL A 128 3.29 -2.41 13.58
C VAL A 128 3.52 -2.20 15.07
N ASP A 129 4.32 -1.21 15.45
CA ASP A 129 4.60 -0.90 16.87
C ASP A 129 3.34 -0.54 17.65
N ASN A 130 2.40 0.16 17.02
CA ASN A 130 1.11 0.52 17.64
C ASN A 130 0.16 -0.68 17.75
N MET A 131 0.26 -1.67 16.87
CA MET A 131 -0.66 -2.82 16.78
C MET A 131 0.07 -4.14 16.41
N PRO A 132 1.03 -4.59 17.24
CA PRO A 132 1.88 -5.74 16.91
C PRO A 132 1.11 -7.08 16.81
N ASP A 133 -0.07 -7.17 17.44
CA ASP A 133 -0.94 -8.34 17.37
C ASP A 133 -1.77 -8.40 16.08
N ARG A 134 -1.80 -7.32 15.30
CA ARG A 134 -2.63 -7.20 14.09
C ARG A 134 -1.82 -7.04 12.80
N PHE A 135 -0.59 -6.56 12.89
CA PHE A 135 0.22 -6.26 11.71
C PHE A 135 1.65 -6.80 11.82
N VAL A 136 2.17 -7.24 10.69
CA VAL A 136 3.59 -7.37 10.38
C VAL A 136 3.86 -6.62 9.09
N ALA A 137 5.09 -6.13 8.88
CA ALA A 137 5.41 -5.35 7.70
C ALA A 137 6.55 -5.93 6.88
N PHE A 138 6.48 -5.74 5.55
CA PHE A 138 7.63 -5.84 4.66
C PHE A 138 7.96 -4.45 4.14
N GLY A 139 9.19 -4.00 4.40
CA GLY A 139 9.68 -2.73 3.94
C GLY A 139 10.05 -2.71 2.46
N THR A 140 10.55 -1.56 2.02
CA THR A 140 11.10 -1.34 0.68
C THR A 140 12.54 -0.87 0.77
N ILE A 141 13.33 -1.07 -0.30
CA ILE A 141 14.72 -0.61 -0.39
C ILE A 141 14.95 0.09 -1.73
N PRO A 142 15.85 1.07 -1.84
CA PRO A 142 16.12 1.82 -3.07
C PRO A 142 16.97 1.01 -4.05
N LEU A 143 16.34 0.08 -4.81
CA LEU A 143 17.03 -0.85 -5.71
C LEU A 143 17.75 -0.18 -6.91
N ASN A 144 17.59 1.13 -7.08
CA ASN A 144 18.29 1.92 -8.09
C ASN A 144 19.74 2.32 -7.66
N ASP A 145 20.13 2.04 -6.39
CA ASP A 145 21.52 2.17 -5.90
C ASP A 145 21.82 1.03 -4.91
N ALA A 146 22.86 0.25 -5.20
CA ALA A 146 23.17 -0.97 -4.45
C ALA A 146 23.64 -0.68 -3.02
N ASP A 147 24.45 0.36 -2.82
CA ASP A 147 25.00 0.69 -1.49
C ASP A 147 23.89 1.27 -0.59
N MET A 148 23.02 2.10 -1.13
CA MET A 148 21.85 2.62 -0.42
C MET A 148 20.86 1.50 -0.10
N ALA A 149 20.63 0.55 -1.02
CA ALA A 149 19.75 -0.59 -0.78
C ALA A 149 20.24 -1.46 0.38
N VAL A 150 21.55 -1.73 0.46
CA VAL A 150 22.16 -2.47 1.57
C VAL A 150 22.02 -1.70 2.88
N ALA A 151 22.31 -0.40 2.87
CA ALA A 151 22.21 0.44 4.06
C ALA A 151 20.78 0.48 4.63
N GLU A 152 19.78 0.63 3.78
CA GLU A 152 18.37 0.67 4.20
C GLU A 152 17.88 -0.70 4.65
N LEU A 153 18.29 -1.78 4.00
CA LEU A 153 17.98 -3.14 4.44
C LEU A 153 18.54 -3.42 5.84
N GLU A 154 19.82 -3.07 6.07
CA GLU A 154 20.44 -3.22 7.38
C GLU A 154 19.74 -2.37 8.45
N ARG A 155 19.39 -1.11 8.10
CA ARG A 155 18.63 -0.24 9.01
C ARG A 155 17.26 -0.84 9.34
N GLY A 156 16.52 -1.26 8.35
CA GLY A 156 15.19 -1.87 8.51
C GLY A 156 15.24 -3.05 9.48
N VAL A 157 16.12 -4.03 9.20
CA VAL A 157 16.22 -5.26 10.01
C VAL A 157 16.78 -5.01 11.41
N THR A 158 17.70 -4.05 11.59
CA THR A 158 18.39 -3.88 12.88
C THR A 158 17.76 -2.84 13.80
N LYS A 159 16.94 -1.92 13.26
CA LYS A 159 16.39 -0.80 14.03
C LYS A 159 14.87 -0.71 14.00
N LEU A 160 14.24 -1.28 12.98
CA LEU A 160 12.78 -1.26 12.88
C LEU A 160 12.13 -2.62 13.22
N GLY A 161 12.89 -3.70 13.18
CA GLY A 161 12.45 -5.06 13.59
C GLY A 161 12.10 -5.94 12.40
#